data_d865da4bbbc3c0da8fb7595ece41b467
#
_entry.id   d865da4bbbc3c0da8fb7595ece41b467
#
_cell.length_a   1.000
_cell.length_b   1.000
_cell.length_c   1.000
_cell.angle_alpha   90.00
_cell.angle_beta   90.00
_cell.angle_gamma   90.00
#
_symmetry.space_group_name_H-M   'P 1'
#
loop_
_entity.id
_entity.type
_entity.pdbx_description
1 polymer ?
#
loop_
_entity_poly.entity_id
_entity_poly.type
_entity_poly.pdbx_seq_one_letter_code
_entity_poly.pdbx_strand_id
1 'polypeptide(L)'
;VFSQLRPIVFEARDQVVRVGVRGRRFTKGTRVLQKALEVTADYKPTKLEDGTVVLKRDGKVKVDFGGKKLSISEAGMKPVIEKSFGKVFPDVILERAIKVAEDAKMESLRGLEFRPRLVQADGGWLTIAIR
;
A
#
# COMPACT_ATOMS: atom_id res chain seq x y z
N VAL A 1 -12.81 -3.24 11.47
CA VAL A 1 -13.30 -1.87 11.66
C VAL A 1 -12.12 -0.92 11.59
N PHE A 2 -12.16 0.01 10.67
CA PHE A 2 -11.10 1.01 10.49
C PHE A 2 -11.17 2.11 11.55
N SER A 3 -10.03 2.76 11.77
CA SER A 3 -9.97 3.92 12.64
C SER A 3 -10.74 5.09 12.02
N GLN A 4 -11.55 5.78 12.83
CA GLN A 4 -12.33 6.92 12.34
C GLN A 4 -11.46 8.16 12.05
N LEU A 5 -10.34 8.33 12.75
CA LEU A 5 -9.55 9.56 12.67
C LEU A 5 -8.48 9.55 11.57
N ARG A 6 -7.80 8.45 11.34
CA ARG A 6 -6.79 8.31 10.29
C ARG A 6 -6.70 6.85 9.86
N PRO A 7 -7.66 6.35 9.06
CA PRO A 7 -7.71 4.94 8.70
C PRO A 7 -6.62 4.53 7.70
N ILE A 8 -6.09 5.47 6.94
CA ILE A 8 -5.08 5.24 5.91
C ILE A 8 -3.73 5.77 6.38
N VAL A 9 -2.68 4.99 6.15
CA VAL A 9 -1.29 5.37 6.32
C VAL A 9 -0.69 5.61 4.95
N PHE A 10 -0.05 6.75 4.78
CA PHE A 10 0.76 7.06 3.62
C PHE A 10 1.99 7.85 4.04
N GLU A 11 3.16 7.35 3.71
CA GLU A 11 4.44 8.03 3.92
C GLU A 11 5.30 7.85 2.67
N ALA A 12 5.96 8.92 2.26
CA ALA A 12 6.91 8.90 1.15
C ALA A 12 8.21 9.58 1.61
N ARG A 13 9.23 8.79 1.86
CA ARG A 13 10.53 9.25 2.39
C ARG A 13 11.65 8.32 1.96
N ASP A 14 12.80 8.90 1.65
CA ASP A 14 14.03 8.14 1.34
C ASP A 14 13.84 7.08 0.25
N GLN A 15 13.05 7.40 -0.78
CA GLN A 15 12.69 6.53 -1.88
C GLN A 15 11.91 5.27 -1.43
N VAL A 16 11.19 5.37 -0.33
CA VAL A 16 10.26 4.34 0.14
C VAL A 16 8.86 4.92 0.24
N VAL A 17 7.89 4.22 -0.32
CA VAL A 17 6.47 4.51 -0.16
C VAL A 17 5.88 3.51 0.81
N ARG A 18 5.46 3.98 1.97
CA ARG A 18 4.73 3.19 2.94
C ARG A 18 3.25 3.45 2.82
N VAL A 19 2.49 2.41 2.61
CA VAL A 19 1.02 2.44 2.59
C VAL A 19 0.48 1.49 3.63
N GLY A 20 -0.66 1.81 4.19
CA GLY A 20 -1.25 0.95 5.20
C GLY A 20 -2.63 1.37 5.64
N VAL A 21 -3.15 0.61 6.59
CA VAL A 21 -4.45 0.85 7.21
C VAL A 21 -4.34 0.73 8.72
N ARG A 22 -5.13 1.51 9.43
CA ARG A 22 -5.32 1.43 10.87
C ARG A 22 -6.70 0.92 11.18
N GLY A 23 -6.80 0.00 12.11
CA GLY A 23 -8.06 -0.56 12.55
C GLY A 23 -8.09 -0.77 14.07
N ARG A 24 -9.29 -1.04 14.57
CA ARG A 24 -9.53 -1.37 15.99
C ARG A 24 -10.00 -2.81 16.17
N ARG A 25 -10.34 -3.47 15.09
CA ARG A 25 -10.88 -4.81 15.11
C ARG A 25 -10.52 -5.53 13.80
N PHE A 26 -10.08 -6.76 13.93
CA PHE A 26 -9.88 -7.65 12.80
C PHE A 26 -10.76 -8.90 12.96
N THR A 27 -11.44 -9.29 11.89
CA THR A 27 -12.31 -10.46 11.88
C THR A 27 -11.98 -11.34 10.68
N LYS A 28 -11.84 -12.64 10.93
CA LYS A 28 -11.70 -13.63 9.85
C LYS A 28 -12.45 -14.91 10.24
N GLY A 29 -13.56 -15.18 9.56
CA GLY A 29 -14.48 -16.26 9.95
C GLY A 29 -15.03 -16.00 11.35
N THR A 30 -14.89 -16.97 12.23
CA THR A 30 -15.31 -16.87 13.63
C THR A 30 -14.26 -16.23 14.56
N ARG A 31 -13.04 -15.97 14.04
CA ARG A 31 -11.95 -15.37 14.81
C ARG A 31 -12.08 -13.87 14.82
N VAL A 32 -12.01 -13.29 16.01
CA VAL A 32 -12.10 -11.85 16.25
C VAL A 32 -10.93 -11.39 17.10
N LEU A 33 -10.22 -10.36 16.64
CA LEU A 33 -9.22 -9.66 17.42
C LEU A 33 -9.71 -8.23 17.64
N GLN A 34 -9.96 -7.88 18.90
CA GLN A 34 -10.38 -6.53 19.29
C GLN A 34 -9.19 -5.75 19.87
N LYS A 35 -8.28 -5.36 19.01
CA LYS A 35 -7.12 -4.51 19.35
C LYS A 35 -6.86 -3.50 18.26
N ALA A 36 -6.39 -2.32 18.66
CA ALA A 36 -5.86 -1.36 17.72
C ALA A 36 -4.65 -1.97 17.01
N LEU A 37 -4.63 -1.89 15.69
CA LEU A 37 -3.55 -2.41 14.86
C LEU A 37 -3.30 -1.49 13.67
N GLU A 38 -2.07 -1.51 13.21
CA GLU A 38 -1.65 -0.88 11.97
C GLU A 38 -1.01 -1.94 11.08
N VAL A 39 -1.47 -2.02 9.84
CA VAL A 39 -0.93 -2.93 8.84
C VAL A 39 -0.32 -2.09 7.73
N THR A 40 0.96 -2.27 7.46
CA THR A 40 1.70 -1.49 6.47
C THR A 40 2.47 -2.36 5.51
N ALA A 41 2.68 -1.83 4.31
CA ALA A 41 3.58 -2.37 3.31
C ALA A 41 4.47 -1.26 2.77
N ASP A 42 5.75 -1.57 2.61
CA ASP A 42 6.74 -0.67 2.04
C ASP A 42 6.99 -1.03 0.58
N TYR A 43 7.05 -0.03 -0.28
CA TYR A 43 7.31 -0.17 -1.71
C TYR A 43 8.51 0.68 -2.12
N LYS A 44 9.30 0.16 -3.05
CA LYS A 44 10.45 0.87 -3.62
C LYS A 44 10.32 1.01 -5.14
N PRO A 45 10.66 2.17 -5.70
CA PRO A 45 10.75 2.34 -7.15
C PRO A 45 11.76 1.35 -7.74
N THR A 46 11.34 0.63 -8.76
CA THR A 46 12.16 -0.36 -9.45
C THR A 46 12.02 -0.15 -10.95
N LYS A 47 13.13 0.07 -11.63
CA LYS A 47 13.16 0.22 -13.09
C LYS A 47 13.17 -1.15 -13.74
N LEU A 48 12.27 -1.36 -14.68
CA LEU A 48 12.21 -2.56 -15.51
C LEU A 48 13.10 -2.42 -16.75
N GLU A 49 13.31 -3.52 -17.45
CA GLU A 49 14.17 -3.58 -18.65
C GLU A 49 13.67 -2.65 -19.78
N ASP A 50 12.35 -2.47 -19.92
CA ASP A 50 11.75 -1.57 -20.91
C ASP A 50 11.81 -0.07 -20.52
N GLY A 51 12.45 0.25 -19.40
CA GLY A 51 12.54 1.61 -18.86
C GLY A 51 11.33 2.07 -18.05
N THR A 52 10.28 1.27 -17.95
CA THR A 52 9.14 1.53 -17.05
C THR A 52 9.58 1.41 -15.60
N VAL A 53 9.09 2.30 -14.75
CA VAL A 53 9.32 2.23 -13.29
C VAL A 53 8.04 1.76 -12.61
N VAL A 54 8.18 0.74 -11.79
CA VAL A 54 7.11 0.20 -10.94
C VAL A 54 7.46 0.38 -9.48
N LEU A 55 6.49 0.23 -8.60
CA LEU A 55 6.72 0.15 -7.15
C LEU A 55 6.66 -1.32 -6.74
N LYS A 56 7.78 -1.85 -6.30
CA LYS A 56 7.90 -3.22 -5.78
C LYS A 56 7.84 -3.24 -4.26
N ARG A 57 7.04 -4.14 -3.71
CA ARG A 57 6.98 -4.33 -2.26
C ARG A 57 8.34 -4.79 -1.72
N ASP A 58 8.83 -4.08 -0.71
CA ASP A 58 10.06 -4.39 0.00
C ASP A 58 9.74 -5.21 1.26
N GLY A 59 9.90 -6.51 1.15
CA GLY A 59 9.63 -7.43 2.24
C GLY A 59 8.16 -7.78 2.45
N LYS A 60 7.87 -8.27 3.64
CA LYS A 60 6.52 -8.69 4.04
C LYS A 60 5.68 -7.52 4.53
N VAL A 61 4.38 -7.68 4.46
CA VAL A 61 3.43 -6.82 5.17
C VAL A 61 3.73 -6.85 6.68
N LYS A 62 3.74 -5.69 7.31
CA LYS A 62 4.02 -5.52 8.74
C LYS A 62 2.75 -5.26 9.51
N VAL A 63 2.60 -5.94 10.64
CA VAL A 63 1.48 -5.75 11.58
C VAL A 63 2.02 -5.23 12.90
N ASP A 64 1.54 -4.07 13.34
CA ASP A 64 1.92 -3.42 14.57
C ASP A 64 0.69 -3.21 15.47
N PHE A 65 0.79 -3.65 16.72
CA PHE A 65 -0.24 -3.49 17.74
C PHE A 65 0.07 -2.35 18.73
N GLY A 66 0.96 -1.44 18.37
CA GLY A 66 1.31 -0.28 19.20
C GLY A 66 2.14 -0.62 20.44
N GLY A 67 2.96 -1.68 20.39
CA GLY A 67 3.81 -2.11 21.51
C GLY A 67 3.08 -2.75 22.68
N LYS A 68 1.78 -2.99 22.57
CA LYS A 68 1.00 -3.69 23.62
C LYS A 68 1.33 -5.17 23.64
N LYS A 69 1.40 -5.74 24.83
CA LYS A 69 1.56 -7.19 24.99
C LYS A 69 0.35 -7.92 24.41
N LEU A 70 0.62 -8.99 23.68
CA LEU A 70 -0.38 -9.88 23.11
C LEU A 70 -0.48 -11.14 23.96
N SER A 71 -1.71 -11.65 24.14
CA SER A 71 -1.92 -13.01 24.63
C SER A 71 -1.45 -14.04 23.59
N ILE A 72 -1.29 -15.30 23.98
CA ILE A 72 -0.88 -16.36 23.06
C ILE A 72 -1.86 -16.48 21.88
N SER A 73 -3.16 -16.42 22.15
CA SER A 73 -4.19 -16.47 21.10
C SER A 73 -4.17 -15.26 20.18
N GLU A 74 -3.92 -14.07 20.72
CA GLU A 74 -3.78 -12.84 19.94
C GLU A 74 -2.50 -12.85 19.07
N ALA A 75 -1.37 -13.30 19.63
CA ALA A 75 -0.14 -13.47 18.87
C ALA A 75 -0.29 -14.47 17.70
N GLY A 76 -1.12 -15.50 17.88
CA GLY A 76 -1.47 -16.45 16.81
C GLY A 76 -2.28 -15.83 15.67
N MET A 77 -2.92 -14.68 15.89
CA MET A 77 -3.64 -13.94 14.83
C MET A 77 -2.71 -13.14 13.91
N LYS A 78 -1.52 -12.80 14.37
CA LYS A 78 -0.57 -11.99 13.59
C LYS A 78 -0.24 -12.58 12.21
N PRO A 79 0.14 -13.88 12.07
CA PRO A 79 0.36 -14.49 10.77
C PRO A 79 -0.90 -14.52 9.88
N VAL A 80 -2.07 -14.68 10.50
CA VAL A 80 -3.36 -14.67 9.78
C VAL A 80 -3.63 -13.31 9.17
N ILE A 81 -3.37 -12.24 9.92
CA ILE A 81 -3.51 -10.85 9.46
C ILE A 81 -2.50 -10.57 8.35
N GLU A 82 -1.23 -10.92 8.54
CA GLU A 82 -0.17 -10.76 7.52
C GLU A 82 -0.54 -11.43 6.20
N LYS A 83 -1.04 -12.66 6.26
CA LYS A 83 -1.46 -13.41 5.06
C LYS A 83 -2.67 -12.77 4.37
N SER A 84 -3.64 -12.31 5.13
CA SER A 84 -4.85 -11.66 4.60
C SER A 84 -4.51 -10.34 3.90
N PHE A 85 -3.67 -9.51 4.51
CA PHE A 85 -3.25 -8.23 3.94
C PHE A 85 -2.17 -8.38 2.86
N GLY A 86 -1.44 -9.48 2.81
CA GLY A 86 -0.56 -9.79 1.69
C GLY A 86 -1.28 -9.85 0.34
N LYS A 87 -2.59 -10.13 0.35
CA LYS A 87 -3.45 -10.08 -0.85
C LYS A 87 -3.95 -8.67 -1.16
N VAL A 88 -4.13 -7.83 -0.14
CA VAL A 88 -4.57 -6.43 -0.27
C VAL A 88 -3.43 -5.55 -0.78
N PHE A 89 -2.22 -5.78 -0.28
CA PHE A 89 -1.01 -5.08 -0.70
C PHE A 89 -0.22 -5.95 -1.68
N PRO A 90 -0.43 -5.82 -3.00
CA PRO A 90 0.22 -6.67 -3.99
C PRO A 90 1.74 -6.49 -4.01
N ASP A 91 2.45 -7.45 -4.60
CA ASP A 91 3.91 -7.40 -4.69
C ASP A 91 4.42 -6.25 -5.58
N VAL A 92 3.62 -5.88 -6.57
CA VAL A 92 3.95 -4.81 -7.53
C VAL A 92 2.74 -3.91 -7.73
N ILE A 93 2.96 -2.60 -7.67
CA ILE A 93 1.99 -1.57 -8.04
C ILE A 93 2.55 -0.67 -9.13
N LEU A 94 1.69 0.06 -9.84
CA LEU A 94 2.01 0.83 -11.05
C LEU A 94 2.52 -0.05 -12.22
N GLU A 95 2.21 -1.33 -12.19
CA GLU A 95 2.59 -2.27 -13.25
C GLU A 95 1.84 -1.99 -14.57
N ARG A 96 0.61 -1.49 -14.45
CA ARG A 96 -0.21 -1.15 -15.61
C ARG A 96 -0.04 0.30 -16.04
N ALA A 97 -0.19 0.55 -17.32
CA ALA A 97 -0.22 1.91 -17.85
C ALA A 97 -1.35 2.73 -17.20
N ILE A 98 -1.07 4.00 -16.94
CA ILE A 98 -2.07 4.95 -16.46
C ILE A 98 -2.90 5.39 -17.65
N LYS A 99 -4.19 5.10 -17.64
CA LYS A 99 -5.11 5.47 -18.71
C LYS A 99 -5.96 6.67 -18.30
N VAL A 100 -5.98 7.67 -19.14
CA VAL A 100 -6.87 8.82 -18.96
C VAL A 100 -8.30 8.42 -19.31
N ALA A 101 -9.25 8.75 -18.45
CA ALA A 101 -10.66 8.39 -18.65
C ALA A 101 -11.23 9.00 -19.94
N GLU A 102 -12.13 8.27 -20.60
CA GLU A 102 -12.78 8.71 -21.84
C GLU A 102 -13.65 9.96 -21.67
N ASP A 103 -14.13 10.22 -20.44
CA ASP A 103 -14.92 11.38 -20.07
C ASP A 103 -14.10 12.52 -19.44
N ALA A 104 -12.78 12.46 -19.52
CA ALA A 104 -11.92 13.53 -19.02
C ALA A 104 -12.25 14.88 -19.67
N LYS A 105 -12.15 15.96 -18.88
CA LYS A 105 -12.49 17.31 -19.34
C LYS A 105 -11.65 17.79 -20.53
N MET A 106 -10.37 17.41 -20.57
CA MET A 106 -9.48 17.73 -21.69
C MET A 106 -9.60 16.64 -22.76
N GLU A 107 -10.29 16.92 -23.85
CA GLU A 107 -10.51 15.97 -24.96
C GLU A 107 -9.23 15.39 -25.54
N SER A 108 -8.18 16.22 -25.69
CA SER A 108 -6.88 15.79 -26.21
C SER A 108 -6.17 14.74 -25.39
N LEU A 109 -6.58 14.56 -24.10
CA LEU A 109 -6.00 13.56 -23.21
C LEU A 109 -6.84 12.29 -23.08
N ARG A 110 -8.07 12.30 -23.56
CA ARG A 110 -8.98 11.14 -23.43
C ARG A 110 -8.42 9.91 -24.12
N GLY A 111 -8.49 8.78 -23.42
CA GLY A 111 -8.03 7.50 -23.93
C GLY A 111 -6.52 7.34 -24.08
N LEU A 112 -5.73 8.36 -23.75
CA LEU A 112 -4.27 8.24 -23.75
C LEU A 112 -3.78 7.34 -22.63
N GLU A 113 -2.73 6.61 -22.90
CA GLU A 113 -2.06 5.75 -21.93
C GLU A 113 -0.64 6.26 -21.68
N PHE A 114 -0.28 6.34 -20.42
CA PHE A 114 1.04 6.76 -19.98
C PHE A 114 1.65 5.69 -19.08
N ARG A 115 2.97 5.52 -19.20
CA ARG A 115 3.72 4.60 -18.35
C ARG A 115 4.63 5.40 -17.42
N PRO A 116 4.73 5.04 -16.14
CA PRO A 116 5.70 5.65 -15.25
C PRO A 116 7.13 5.46 -15.77
N ARG A 117 7.90 6.54 -15.84
CA ARG A 117 9.31 6.52 -16.24
C ARG A 117 10.24 6.95 -15.14
N LEU A 118 9.70 7.68 -14.18
CA LEU A 118 10.40 8.10 -12.97
C LEU A 118 9.41 8.09 -11.81
N VAL A 119 9.81 7.52 -10.71
CA VAL A 119 9.05 7.55 -9.46
C VAL A 119 10.00 7.97 -8.35
N GLN A 120 9.66 9.03 -7.66
CA GLN A 120 10.41 9.54 -6.51
C GLN A 120 9.51 9.65 -5.29
N ALA A 121 10.01 9.19 -4.16
CA ALA A 121 9.28 9.22 -2.90
C ALA A 121 10.13 9.93 -1.83
N ASP A 122 9.83 11.19 -1.56
CA ASP A 122 10.57 11.98 -0.57
C ASP A 122 9.73 13.13 -0.02
N GLY A 123 10.09 13.60 1.18
CA GLY A 123 9.45 14.76 1.82
C GLY A 123 7.95 14.65 2.01
N GLY A 124 7.39 13.45 2.07
CA GLY A 124 5.96 13.19 2.16
C GLY A 124 5.23 13.16 0.81
N TRP A 125 5.96 13.30 -0.31
CA TRP A 125 5.41 13.33 -1.65
C TRP A 125 5.82 12.13 -2.49
N LEU A 126 4.89 11.64 -3.28
CA LEU A 126 5.15 10.68 -4.35
C LEU A 126 5.04 11.43 -5.69
N THR A 127 6.17 11.53 -6.39
CA THR A 127 6.22 12.16 -7.71
C THR A 127 6.38 11.09 -8.78
N ILE A 128 5.50 11.14 -9.78
CA ILE A 128 5.52 10.19 -10.90
C ILE A 128 5.66 11.02 -12.19
N ALA A 129 6.75 10.80 -12.92
CA ALA A 129 6.89 11.31 -14.29
C ALA A 129 6.40 10.23 -15.25
N ILE A 130 5.53 10.63 -16.17
CA ILE A 130 4.91 9.75 -17.17
C ILE A 130 5.28 10.19 -18.58
N ARG A 131 5.24 9.24 -19.49
CA ARG A 131 5.58 9.47 -20.88
C ARG A 131 4.64 8.77 -21.85
#